data_02ff5345de48397863649d6dc7b60253
#
_entry.id   02ff5345de48397863649d6dc7b60253
#
_cell.length_a   1.000
_cell.length_b   1.000
_cell.length_c   1.000
_cell.angle_alpha   90.00
_cell.angle_beta   90.00
_cell.angle_gamma   90.00
#
_symmetry.space_group_name_H-M   'P 1'
#
loop_
_entity.id
_entity.type
_entity.pdbx_description
1 polymer ?
#
loop_
_entity_poly.entity_id
_entity_poly.type
_entity_poly.pdbx_seq_one_letter_code
_entity_poly.pdbx_strand_id
1 'polypeptide(L)'
;WLVPGHPLHPAYENLSLVHRSDYLRAYLMHHHGGGYCDLKAPVTSWEAAFARMDADQQAWLSGYPERAAQDVTRLTGALGTDLAWHHHRLVGMGAYLVRSHTPLTAEWLREVERRMGYWADQAAEFPGEERGEVVGYPVSWTRMLGGVLHPLQLKHLDHVRQDPDLRLDLGDYQ
;
A
#
# COMPACT_ATOMS: atom_id res chain seq x y z
N TRP A 1 -8.25 17.07 5.53
CA TRP A 1 -7.68 15.97 4.70
C TRP A 1 -8.74 15.08 4.04
N LEU A 2 -9.95 14.96 4.60
CA LEU A 2 -11.07 14.32 3.91
C LEU A 2 -11.52 15.18 2.71
N VAL A 3 -11.76 14.51 1.58
CA VAL A 3 -12.16 15.20 0.35
C VAL A 3 -13.68 15.36 0.31
N PRO A 4 -14.23 16.57 0.09
CA PRO A 4 -15.66 16.77 -0.06
C PRO A 4 -16.27 15.87 -1.12
N GLY A 5 -17.37 15.18 -0.81
CA GLY A 5 -18.01 14.22 -1.71
C GLY A 5 -17.40 12.83 -1.74
N HIS A 6 -16.28 12.60 -1.03
CA HIS A 6 -15.62 11.30 -0.90
C HIS A 6 -15.48 10.94 0.60
N PRO A 7 -16.55 10.54 1.28
CA PRO A 7 -16.48 10.11 2.68
C PRO A 7 -15.68 8.80 2.78
N LEU A 8 -15.17 8.50 3.98
CA LEU A 8 -14.58 7.18 4.23
C LEU A 8 -15.65 6.09 4.05
N HIS A 9 -15.20 4.91 3.65
CA HIS A 9 -16.06 3.75 3.49
C HIS A 9 -16.78 3.40 4.80
N PRO A 10 -18.09 3.07 4.80
CA PRO A 10 -18.86 2.82 6.03
C PRO A 10 -18.27 1.75 6.95
N ALA A 11 -17.62 0.73 6.40
CA ALA A 11 -16.97 -0.33 7.18
C ALA A 11 -15.65 0.11 7.86
N TYR A 12 -15.19 1.36 7.69
CA TYR A 12 -13.91 1.84 8.22
C TYR A 12 -13.81 1.65 9.73
N GLU A 13 -14.86 1.97 10.48
CA GLU A 13 -14.86 1.88 11.95
C GLU A 13 -14.80 0.46 12.49
N ASN A 14 -15.08 -0.55 11.67
CA ASN A 14 -15.01 -1.95 12.04
C ASN A 14 -13.66 -2.60 11.70
N LEU A 15 -12.78 -1.90 10.99
CA LEU A 15 -11.44 -2.38 10.67
C LEU A 15 -10.51 -2.32 11.88
N SER A 16 -9.54 -3.23 11.95
CA SER A 16 -8.41 -3.12 12.88
C SER A 16 -7.59 -1.86 12.60
N LEU A 17 -6.84 -1.37 13.60
CA LEU A 17 -6.02 -0.15 13.43
C LEU A 17 -5.03 -0.28 12.26
N VAL A 18 -4.45 -1.46 12.05
CA VAL A 18 -3.57 -1.72 10.92
C VAL A 18 -4.31 -1.59 9.59
N HIS A 19 -5.49 -2.20 9.46
CA HIS A 19 -6.27 -2.13 8.21
C HIS A 19 -6.92 -0.76 8.00
N ARG A 20 -7.23 0.01 9.06
CA ARG A 20 -7.57 1.43 8.94
C ARG A 20 -6.42 2.22 8.33
N SER A 21 -5.18 1.97 8.77
CA SER A 21 -3.98 2.57 8.19
C SER A 21 -3.82 2.19 6.72
N ASP A 22 -4.02 0.92 6.37
CA ASP A 22 -3.92 0.44 4.99
C ASP A 22 -4.97 1.10 4.07
N TYR A 23 -6.21 1.26 4.55
CA TYR A 23 -7.25 1.98 3.82
C TYR A 23 -6.91 3.47 3.67
N LEU A 24 -6.51 4.12 4.78
CA LEU A 24 -6.15 5.55 4.74
C LEU A 24 -4.98 5.83 3.81
N ARG A 25 -4.00 4.93 3.70
CA ARG A 25 -2.94 5.05 2.68
C ARG A 25 -3.52 5.10 1.28
N ALA A 26 -4.40 4.15 0.92
CA ALA A 26 -5.01 4.12 -0.41
C ALA A 26 -5.83 5.38 -0.67
N TYR A 27 -6.63 5.82 0.30
CA TYR A 27 -7.45 7.02 0.21
C TYR A 27 -6.59 8.28 0.02
N LEU A 28 -5.64 8.52 0.93
CA LEU A 28 -4.81 9.73 0.91
C LEU A 28 -3.90 9.77 -0.32
N MET A 29 -3.31 8.65 -0.70
CA MET A 29 -2.45 8.57 -1.88
C MET A 29 -3.22 8.78 -3.17
N HIS A 30 -4.48 8.32 -3.25
CA HIS A 30 -5.31 8.60 -4.42
C HIS A 30 -5.69 10.07 -4.50
N HIS A 31 -6.19 10.65 -3.42
CA HIS A 31 -6.75 12.00 -3.45
C HIS A 31 -5.68 13.10 -3.37
N HIS A 32 -4.61 12.89 -2.66
CA HIS A 32 -3.60 13.92 -2.40
C HIS A 32 -2.22 13.59 -2.99
N GLY A 33 -1.89 12.32 -3.16
CA GLY A 33 -0.52 11.92 -3.51
C GLY A 33 0.47 12.19 -2.37
N GLY A 34 1.73 12.38 -2.72
CA GLY A 34 2.79 12.69 -1.77
C GLY A 34 3.54 11.45 -1.29
N GLY A 35 4.04 11.46 -0.08
CA GLY A 35 4.85 10.40 0.49
C GLY A 35 4.21 9.72 1.69
N TYR A 36 4.39 8.40 1.78
CA TYR A 36 4.08 7.60 2.95
C TYR A 36 5.36 7.05 3.57
N CYS A 37 5.40 7.02 4.88
CA CYS A 37 6.45 6.40 5.67
C CYS A 37 5.85 5.69 6.88
N ASP A 38 6.25 4.44 7.11
CA ASP A 38 6.05 3.79 8.41
C ASP A 38 6.73 4.61 9.52
N LEU A 39 6.34 4.42 10.77
CA LEU A 39 6.94 5.09 11.94
C LEU A 39 8.38 4.58 12.18
N LYS A 40 9.25 4.83 11.22
CA LYS A 40 10.67 4.44 11.21
C LYS A 40 11.49 5.60 10.66
N ALA A 41 12.74 5.71 11.11
CA ALA A 41 13.62 6.72 10.60
C ALA A 41 13.97 6.47 9.12
N PRO A 42 13.87 7.46 8.25
CA PRO A 42 14.44 7.35 6.91
C PRO A 42 15.97 7.33 7.01
N VAL A 43 16.61 6.56 6.13
CA VAL A 43 18.09 6.48 6.09
C VAL A 43 18.69 7.79 5.59
N THR A 44 17.97 8.52 4.73
CA THR A 44 18.40 9.80 4.17
C THR A 44 17.21 10.74 3.96
N SER A 45 17.47 12.00 3.64
CA SER A 45 16.42 12.96 3.26
C SER A 45 15.73 12.53 1.96
N TRP A 46 14.41 12.69 1.91
CA TRP A 46 13.59 12.38 0.73
C TRP A 46 13.51 13.53 -0.30
N GLU A 47 14.17 14.65 -0.04
CA GLU A 47 14.12 15.80 -0.94
C GLU A 47 14.53 15.44 -2.38
N ALA A 48 15.63 14.70 -2.53
CA ALA A 48 16.10 14.24 -3.84
C ALA A 48 15.14 13.24 -4.49
N ALA A 49 14.50 12.36 -3.71
CA ALA A 49 13.49 11.42 -4.21
C ALA A 49 12.25 12.16 -4.72
N PHE A 50 11.76 13.17 -4.00
CA PHE A 50 10.67 14.04 -4.47
C PHE A 50 11.05 14.75 -5.77
N ALA A 51 12.26 15.34 -5.85
CA ALA A 51 12.71 16.01 -7.07
C ALA A 51 12.76 15.07 -8.29
N ARG A 52 13.21 13.82 -8.10
CA ARG A 52 13.18 12.81 -9.18
C ARG A 52 11.75 12.44 -9.59
N MET A 53 10.85 12.26 -8.61
CA MET A 53 9.44 11.96 -8.87
C MET A 53 8.77 13.10 -9.65
N ASP A 54 9.06 14.36 -9.31
CA ASP A 54 8.51 15.53 -9.99
C ASP A 54 9.05 15.67 -11.41
N ALA A 55 10.31 15.35 -11.63
CA ALA A 55 10.94 15.39 -12.94
C ALA A 55 10.46 14.31 -13.91
N ASP A 56 10.06 13.12 -13.41
CA ASP A 56 9.56 12.01 -14.22
C ASP A 56 8.03 11.93 -14.20
N GLN A 57 7.38 12.58 -15.18
CA GLN A 57 5.92 12.59 -15.30
C GLN A 57 5.31 11.19 -15.61
N GLN A 58 6.12 10.21 -15.99
CA GLN A 58 5.68 8.82 -16.20
C GLN A 58 5.72 8.00 -14.91
N ALA A 59 6.39 8.48 -13.85
CA ALA A 59 6.38 7.83 -12.56
C ALA A 59 5.06 8.07 -11.83
N TRP A 60 4.37 6.98 -11.45
CA TRP A 60 3.17 7.03 -10.62
C TRP A 60 3.44 6.59 -9.19
N LEU A 61 4.40 5.71 -9.02
CA LEU A 61 4.86 5.18 -7.73
C LEU A 61 6.39 5.11 -7.72
N SER A 62 7.02 5.61 -6.69
CA SER A 62 8.44 5.46 -6.42
C SER A 62 8.66 4.93 -5.00
N GLY A 63 9.53 3.95 -4.81
CA GLY A 63 9.78 3.36 -3.49
C GLY A 63 11.13 2.64 -3.42
N TYR A 64 11.53 2.21 -2.23
CA TYR A 64 12.74 1.41 -2.10
C TYR A 64 12.57 0.03 -2.75
N PRO A 65 13.62 -0.54 -3.39
CA PRO A 65 13.51 -1.82 -4.07
C PRO A 65 13.26 -2.98 -3.09
N GLU A 66 12.39 -3.91 -3.46
CA GLU A 66 12.28 -5.19 -2.79
C GLU A 66 13.55 -6.01 -3.03
N ARG A 67 14.09 -6.65 -2.00
CA ARG A 67 15.40 -7.32 -2.07
C ARG A 67 15.29 -8.78 -2.45
N ALA A 68 14.20 -9.42 -2.08
CA ALA A 68 14.02 -10.85 -2.25
C ALA A 68 12.55 -11.22 -2.50
N ALA A 69 12.32 -12.39 -3.10
CA ALA A 69 10.98 -12.88 -3.39
C ALA A 69 10.09 -13.06 -2.15
N GLN A 70 10.67 -13.25 -0.97
CA GLN A 70 9.91 -13.34 0.28
C GLN A 70 9.41 -11.99 0.80
N ASP A 71 9.94 -10.86 0.30
CA ASP A 71 9.56 -9.51 0.73
C ASP A 71 8.23 -9.08 0.06
N VAL A 72 7.90 -9.68 -1.09
CA VAL A 72 6.61 -9.43 -1.73
C VAL A 72 5.49 -10.28 -1.14
N THR A 73 4.27 -9.78 -1.26
CA THR A 73 3.08 -10.49 -0.75
C THR A 73 2.95 -11.88 -1.38
N ARG A 74 2.80 -12.89 -0.54
CA ARG A 74 2.59 -14.27 -0.97
C ARG A 74 1.15 -14.46 -1.43
N LEU A 75 0.97 -14.67 -2.71
CA LEU A 75 -0.28 -15.06 -3.33
C LEU A 75 -0.14 -16.46 -3.93
N THR A 76 -1.27 -17.11 -4.17
CA THR A 76 -1.31 -18.44 -4.82
C THR A 76 -1.47 -18.33 -6.33
N GLY A 77 -1.16 -19.41 -7.05
CA GLY A 77 -1.33 -19.49 -8.51
C GLY A 77 -0.34 -18.64 -9.30
N ALA A 78 -0.64 -18.42 -10.58
CA ALA A 78 0.24 -17.74 -11.52
C ALA A 78 0.67 -16.34 -11.02
N LEU A 79 -0.28 -15.56 -10.50
CA LEU A 79 0.03 -14.21 -9.99
C LEU A 79 1.07 -14.22 -8.87
N GLY A 80 1.00 -15.19 -7.95
CA GLY A 80 2.01 -15.33 -6.88
C GLY A 80 3.39 -15.70 -7.43
N THR A 81 3.44 -16.55 -8.46
CA THR A 81 4.67 -16.91 -9.16
C THR A 81 5.26 -15.69 -9.87
N ASP A 82 4.43 -14.91 -10.56
CA ASP A 82 4.87 -13.71 -11.30
C ASP A 82 5.39 -12.63 -10.34
N LEU A 83 4.72 -12.41 -9.20
CA LEU A 83 5.19 -11.48 -8.16
C LEU A 83 6.57 -11.91 -7.63
N ALA A 84 6.74 -13.18 -7.29
CA ALA A 84 8.01 -13.70 -6.79
C ALA A 84 9.13 -13.58 -7.85
N TRP A 85 8.82 -13.86 -9.11
CA TRP A 85 9.78 -13.74 -10.23
C TRP A 85 10.20 -12.29 -10.49
N HIS A 86 9.24 -11.35 -10.42
CA HIS A 86 9.47 -9.95 -10.72
C HIS A 86 9.75 -9.08 -9.48
N HIS A 87 9.97 -9.68 -8.30
CA HIS A 87 10.21 -8.94 -7.05
C HIS A 87 11.25 -7.83 -7.20
N HIS A 88 12.32 -8.08 -7.96
CA HIS A 88 13.41 -7.13 -8.21
C HIS A 88 13.00 -5.86 -8.99
N ARG A 89 11.77 -5.80 -9.49
CA ARG A 89 11.18 -4.62 -10.16
C ARG A 89 10.12 -3.93 -9.30
N LEU A 90 9.75 -4.52 -8.17
CA LEU A 90 8.73 -3.99 -7.27
C LEU A 90 9.37 -3.14 -6.17
N VAL A 91 8.52 -2.36 -5.50
CA VAL A 91 8.94 -1.50 -4.39
C VAL A 91 8.20 -1.86 -3.11
N GLY A 92 8.88 -1.63 -1.99
CA GLY A 92 8.39 -1.97 -0.65
C GLY A 92 7.25 -1.08 -0.19
N MET A 93 6.52 -1.57 0.82
CA MET A 93 5.28 -0.97 1.32
C MET A 93 5.48 -0.05 2.52
N GLY A 94 6.69 0.02 3.08
CA GLY A 94 6.97 0.82 4.28
C GLY A 94 7.27 2.28 4.01
N ALA A 95 7.73 2.61 2.78
CA ALA A 95 8.02 3.98 2.38
C ALA A 95 7.98 4.13 0.86
N TYR A 96 7.23 5.10 0.38
CA TYR A 96 7.06 5.36 -1.05
C TYR A 96 6.50 6.76 -1.32
N LEU A 97 6.70 7.24 -2.54
CA LEU A 97 6.07 8.43 -3.10
C LEU A 97 5.04 8.01 -4.14
N VAL A 98 3.93 8.73 -4.21
CA VAL A 98 2.82 8.42 -5.13
C VAL A 98 2.30 9.71 -5.77
N ARG A 99 2.04 9.66 -7.08
CA ARG A 99 1.32 10.70 -7.79
C ARG A 99 -0.19 10.45 -7.66
N SER A 100 -0.93 11.46 -7.23
CA SER A 100 -2.40 11.36 -7.07
C SER A 100 -3.12 11.17 -8.41
N HIS A 101 -4.35 10.65 -8.35
CA HIS A 101 -5.27 10.50 -9.48
C HIS A 101 -4.71 9.72 -10.68
N THR A 102 -3.73 8.85 -10.46
CA THR A 102 -3.24 7.92 -11.50
C THR A 102 -4.14 6.69 -11.59
N PRO A 103 -4.12 5.95 -12.72
CA PRO A 103 -4.79 4.65 -12.83
C PRO A 103 -4.41 3.69 -11.70
N LEU A 104 -3.13 3.65 -11.29
CA LEU A 104 -2.65 2.81 -10.19
C LEU A 104 -3.38 3.15 -8.88
N THR A 105 -3.41 4.42 -8.49
CA THR A 105 -4.03 4.84 -7.23
C THR A 105 -5.55 4.70 -7.25
N ALA A 106 -6.19 4.95 -8.40
CA ALA A 106 -7.62 4.77 -8.56
C ALA A 106 -8.04 3.29 -8.44
N GLU A 107 -7.26 2.39 -9.05
CA GLU A 107 -7.49 0.95 -8.93
C GLU A 107 -7.21 0.45 -7.50
N TRP A 108 -6.18 0.98 -6.84
CA TRP A 108 -5.85 0.65 -5.47
C TRP A 108 -6.99 1.00 -4.51
N LEU A 109 -7.45 2.25 -4.51
CA LEU A 109 -8.56 2.68 -3.65
C LEU A 109 -9.83 1.87 -3.94
N ARG A 110 -10.22 1.75 -5.22
CA ARG A 110 -11.41 1.00 -5.62
C ARG A 110 -11.37 -0.47 -5.17
N GLU A 111 -10.23 -1.15 -5.31
CA GLU A 111 -10.11 -2.56 -4.91
C GLU A 111 -10.13 -2.71 -3.39
N VAL A 112 -9.52 -1.80 -2.65
CA VAL A 112 -9.59 -1.80 -1.18
C VAL A 112 -11.04 -1.60 -0.72
N GLU A 113 -11.75 -0.61 -1.25
CA GLU A 113 -13.15 -0.35 -0.91
C GLU A 113 -14.08 -1.51 -1.32
N ARG A 114 -13.85 -2.12 -2.47
CA ARG A 114 -14.58 -3.32 -2.89
C ARG A 114 -14.39 -4.47 -1.88
N ARG A 115 -13.18 -4.67 -1.38
CA ARG A 115 -12.88 -5.67 -0.34
C ARG A 115 -13.56 -5.32 0.98
N MET A 116 -13.52 -4.06 1.38
CA MET A 116 -14.21 -3.59 2.58
C MET A 116 -15.72 -3.84 2.49
N GLY A 117 -16.33 -3.56 1.34
CA GLY A 117 -17.74 -3.87 1.10
C GLY A 117 -18.05 -5.37 1.19
N TYR A 118 -17.17 -6.22 0.67
CA TYR A 118 -17.33 -7.68 0.75
C TYR A 118 -17.30 -8.21 2.19
N TRP A 119 -16.49 -7.62 3.06
CA TRP A 119 -16.36 -8.04 4.45
C TRP A 119 -17.19 -7.22 5.43
N ALA A 120 -17.98 -6.25 4.97
CA ALA A 120 -18.63 -5.27 5.83
C ALA A 120 -19.48 -5.90 6.95
N ASP A 121 -20.32 -6.85 6.61
CA ASP A 121 -21.24 -7.51 7.56
C ASP A 121 -20.44 -8.32 8.59
N GLN A 122 -19.47 -9.11 8.14
CA GLN A 122 -18.66 -9.93 9.04
C GLN A 122 -17.75 -9.06 9.92
N ALA A 123 -17.19 -7.96 9.39
CA ALA A 123 -16.40 -7.03 10.19
C ALA A 123 -17.26 -6.24 11.19
N ALA A 124 -18.54 -6.01 10.92
CA ALA A 124 -19.47 -5.42 11.87
C ALA A 124 -19.82 -6.37 13.02
N GLU A 125 -19.92 -7.68 12.74
CA GLU A 125 -20.16 -8.71 13.76
C GLU A 125 -18.88 -9.00 14.58
N PHE A 126 -17.72 -9.03 13.93
CA PHE A 126 -16.41 -9.29 14.54
C PHE A 126 -15.43 -8.17 14.21
N PRO A 127 -15.54 -7.00 14.83
CA PRO A 127 -14.66 -5.86 14.54
C PRO A 127 -13.22 -6.16 14.90
N GLY A 128 -12.31 -5.63 14.07
CA GLY A 128 -10.87 -5.76 14.31
C GLY A 128 -10.44 -4.83 15.46
N GLU A 129 -9.51 -5.31 16.28
CA GLU A 129 -8.85 -4.51 17.33
C GLU A 129 -7.57 -3.87 16.75
N GLU A 130 -6.43 -4.04 17.43
CA GLU A 130 -5.18 -3.41 16.98
C GLU A 130 -4.65 -4.01 15.68
N ARG A 131 -4.49 -5.34 15.63
CA ARG A 131 -3.84 -6.07 14.51
C ARG A 131 -4.76 -6.98 13.71
N GLY A 132 -6.04 -7.09 14.09
CA GLY A 132 -6.99 -8.00 13.43
C GLY A 132 -6.83 -9.46 13.85
N GLU A 133 -6.17 -9.74 14.96
CA GLU A 133 -6.00 -11.09 15.53
C GLU A 133 -7.21 -11.49 16.39
N VAL A 134 -8.41 -11.11 15.97
CA VAL A 134 -9.67 -11.39 16.64
C VAL A 134 -10.37 -12.57 15.97
N VAL A 135 -10.88 -13.51 16.76
CA VAL A 135 -11.63 -14.65 16.23
C VAL A 135 -12.87 -14.18 15.49
N GLY A 136 -13.01 -14.57 14.23
CA GLY A 136 -14.12 -14.15 13.36
C GLY A 136 -13.83 -12.90 12.52
N TYR A 137 -12.80 -12.11 12.83
CA TYR A 137 -12.42 -10.97 12.00
C TYR A 137 -11.99 -11.41 10.58
N PRO A 138 -12.59 -10.84 9.50
CA PRO A 138 -12.46 -11.43 8.17
C PRO A 138 -11.18 -11.07 7.40
N VAL A 139 -10.47 -10.01 7.84
CA VAL A 139 -9.37 -9.44 7.03
C VAL A 139 -8.03 -9.96 7.52
N SER A 140 -7.34 -10.75 6.72
CA SER A 140 -5.98 -11.20 7.04
C SER A 140 -4.94 -10.12 6.69
N TRP A 141 -3.80 -10.16 7.38
CA TRP A 141 -2.75 -9.14 7.45
C TRP A 141 -2.40 -8.43 6.13
N THR A 142 -2.20 -9.15 5.04
CA THR A 142 -1.74 -8.55 3.78
C THR A 142 -2.86 -8.14 2.82
N ARG A 143 -4.12 -8.40 3.18
CA ARG A 143 -5.25 -8.34 2.24
C ARG A 143 -5.58 -6.94 1.76
N MET A 144 -5.34 -5.91 2.53
CA MET A 144 -5.70 -4.53 2.17
C MET A 144 -4.53 -3.72 1.61
N LEU A 145 -3.28 -4.14 1.85
CA LEU A 145 -2.09 -3.45 1.35
C LEU A 145 -1.35 -4.29 0.30
N GLY A 146 -0.45 -5.15 0.71
CA GLY A 146 0.42 -5.90 -0.20
C GLY A 146 -0.34 -6.78 -1.17
N GLY A 147 -1.45 -7.39 -0.74
CA GLY A 147 -2.34 -8.19 -1.59
C GLY A 147 -3.13 -7.40 -2.64
N VAL A 148 -3.01 -6.08 -2.65
CA VAL A 148 -3.55 -5.18 -3.68
C VAL A 148 -2.43 -4.45 -4.41
N LEU A 149 -1.54 -3.79 -3.67
CA LEU A 149 -0.58 -2.86 -4.27
C LEU A 149 0.55 -3.59 -5.02
N HIS A 150 1.03 -4.77 -4.59
CA HIS A 150 2.03 -5.53 -5.37
C HIS A 150 1.48 -6.02 -6.72
N PRO A 151 0.27 -6.61 -6.83
CA PRO A 151 -0.36 -6.88 -8.12
C PRO A 151 -0.51 -5.64 -9.02
N LEU A 152 -0.86 -4.49 -8.45
CA LEU A 152 -0.98 -3.25 -9.21
C LEU A 152 0.37 -2.71 -9.67
N GLN A 153 1.43 -2.86 -8.87
CA GLN A 153 2.79 -2.55 -9.32
C GLN A 153 3.18 -3.42 -10.51
N LEU A 154 2.90 -4.72 -10.44
CA LEU A 154 3.19 -5.64 -11.55
C LEU A 154 2.42 -5.27 -12.82
N LYS A 155 1.14 -4.87 -12.68
CA LYS A 155 0.31 -4.41 -13.78
C LYS A 155 0.84 -3.11 -14.42
N HIS A 156 1.36 -2.20 -13.60
CA HIS A 156 1.78 -0.85 -14.00
C HIS A 156 3.32 -0.68 -13.92
N LEU A 157 4.10 -1.73 -14.20
CA LEU A 157 5.56 -1.74 -14.04
C LEU A 157 6.28 -0.57 -14.73
N ASP A 158 5.76 -0.12 -15.87
CA ASP A 158 6.36 0.99 -16.61
C ASP A 158 6.24 2.34 -15.89
N HIS A 159 5.39 2.41 -14.86
CA HIS A 159 5.14 3.59 -14.03
C HIS A 159 5.68 3.45 -12.60
N VAL A 160 6.36 2.35 -12.29
CA VAL A 160 7.03 2.12 -11.00
C VAL A 160 8.49 2.49 -11.11
N ARG A 161 9.02 3.22 -10.12
CA ARG A 161 10.43 3.58 -10.01
C ARG A 161 11.00 3.07 -8.70
N GLN A 162 12.18 2.51 -8.76
CA GLN A 162 12.94 2.15 -7.58
C GLN A 162 13.85 3.29 -7.18
N ASP A 163 13.74 3.72 -5.93
CA ASP A 163 14.53 4.79 -5.36
C ASP A 163 15.11 4.36 -4.00
N PRO A 164 16.42 4.07 -3.93
CA PRO A 164 17.04 3.60 -2.70
C PRO A 164 17.05 4.64 -1.57
N ASP A 165 16.88 5.94 -1.87
CA ASP A 165 16.81 7.00 -0.86
C ASP A 165 15.53 6.92 -0.03
N LEU A 166 14.51 6.18 -0.50
CA LEU A 166 13.27 5.93 0.24
C LEU A 166 13.40 4.78 1.25
N ARG A 167 14.60 4.21 1.41
CA ARG A 167 14.82 3.12 2.37
C ARG A 167 14.66 3.61 3.80
N LEU A 168 14.04 2.75 4.61
CA LEU A 168 13.92 2.93 6.05
C LEU A 168 15.04 2.22 6.78
N ASP A 169 15.42 2.75 7.93
CA ASP A 169 16.26 2.02 8.88
C ASP A 169 15.41 0.92 9.53
N LEU A 170 15.82 -0.32 9.32
CA LEU A 170 15.18 -1.52 9.86
C LEU A 170 15.96 -2.12 11.03
N GLY A 171 17.02 -1.43 11.52
CA GLY A 171 17.96 -1.96 12.51
C GLY A 171 17.33 -2.34 13.84
N ASP A 172 16.23 -1.69 14.23
CA ASP A 172 15.54 -1.92 15.52
C ASP A 172 14.19 -2.66 15.35
N TYR A 173 14.02 -3.40 14.26
CA TYR A 173 12.81 -4.17 14.05
C TYR A 173 12.88 -5.50 14.82
N GLN A 174 12.41 -5.47 16.08
CA GLN A 174 12.12 -6.65 16.90
C GLN A 174 10.65 -6.97 16.92
#